data_ce46f133c9ab2c688b0ab5ff3e15258d
#
_entry.id   ce46f133c9ab2c688b0ab5ff3e15258d
#
_cell.length_a   1.000
_cell.length_b   1.000
_cell.length_c   1.000
_cell.angle_alpha   90.00
_cell.angle_beta   90.00
_cell.angle_gamma   90.00
#
_symmetry.space_group_name_H-M   'P 1'
#
loop_
_entity.id
_entity.type
_entity.pdbx_description
1 polymer ?
#
loop_
_entity_poly.entity_id
_entity_poly.type
_entity_poly.pdbx_seq_one_letter_code
_entity_poly.pdbx_strand_id
1 'polypeptide(L)'
;YKYIRLKRIKLNGKRCEISTRLKEGDKVDMYINDEFFEQRFDRYDFMHASTNLTVIYEDENIMLLDKKVGLLSHPDEREYNDTLLTRIKRYLYEKGEYDPSDENSFAPALINRIDRNTGGIVMAAKNAEALRIMNQKLKEREIKKFYLCVVHGTLKEKEGILHGWLTKDEKKNLVKVFTRQTDGSKEIKTKYRVLAENKNMSLVEVELLTGRTHQ
;
A
#
# COMPACT_ATOMS: atom_id res chain seq x y z
N TYR A 1 14.30 7.58 5.29
CA TYR A 1 15.33 7.05 4.38
C TYR A 1 15.95 8.12 3.47
N LYS A 2 15.16 9.06 2.86
CA LYS A 2 15.65 10.11 1.96
C LYS A 2 16.78 10.94 2.57
N TYR A 3 16.59 11.44 3.79
CA TYR A 3 17.56 12.32 4.47
C TYR A 3 18.82 11.58 4.96
N ILE A 4 18.74 10.28 5.25
CA ILE A 4 19.93 9.46 5.53
C ILE A 4 20.78 9.34 4.25
N ARG A 5 20.15 9.03 3.09
CA ARG A 5 20.84 8.98 1.79
C ARG A 5 21.47 10.32 1.41
N LEU A 6 20.81 11.42 1.72
CA LEU A 6 21.31 12.78 1.52
C LEU A 6 22.35 13.20 2.58
N LYS A 7 22.72 12.30 3.50
CA LYS A 7 23.71 12.54 4.57
C LYS A 7 23.34 13.71 5.49
N ARG A 8 22.04 14.00 5.62
CA ARG A 8 21.49 15.07 6.47
C ARG A 8 21.07 14.59 7.84
N ILE A 9 21.31 13.32 8.19
CA ILE A 9 21.08 12.75 9.52
C ILE A 9 22.41 12.27 10.07
N LYS A 10 22.69 12.60 11.32
CA LYS A 10 23.85 12.13 12.07
C LYS A 10 23.40 11.44 13.35
N LEU A 11 24.09 10.39 13.73
CA LEU A 11 23.94 9.71 15.01
C LEU A 11 25.19 9.95 15.84
N ASN A 12 25.03 10.54 17.03
CA ASN A 12 26.14 10.93 17.91
C ASN A 12 27.23 11.74 17.17
N GLY A 13 26.81 12.70 16.33
CA GLY A 13 27.69 13.54 15.53
C GLY A 13 28.32 12.87 14.30
N LYS A 14 28.14 11.56 14.10
CA LYS A 14 28.71 10.80 12.98
C LYS A 14 27.65 10.47 11.93
N ARG A 15 28.06 10.23 10.70
CA ARG A 15 27.15 9.73 9.62
C ARG A 15 26.62 8.35 10.01
N CYS A 16 25.33 8.12 9.72
CA CYS A 16 24.69 6.83 9.92
C CYS A 16 24.13 6.28 8.61
N GLU A 17 23.91 4.98 8.58
CA GLU A 17 23.31 4.25 7.46
C GLU A 17 21.89 3.83 7.80
N ILE A 18 21.12 3.41 6.79
CA ILE A 18 19.73 2.96 6.95
C ILE A 18 19.64 1.73 7.89
N SER A 19 20.68 0.91 7.91
CA SER A 19 20.80 -0.30 8.74
C SER A 19 21.25 -0.02 10.19
N THR A 20 21.66 1.22 10.50
CA THR A 20 22.16 1.58 11.83
C THR A 20 21.04 1.42 12.86
N ARG A 21 21.30 0.62 13.89
CA ARG A 21 20.38 0.41 15.03
C ARG A 21 20.64 1.45 16.10
N LEU A 22 19.58 2.09 16.56
CA LEU A 22 19.64 3.03 17.67
C LEU A 22 19.71 2.27 19.01
N LYS A 23 20.37 2.89 19.98
CA LYS A 23 20.44 2.46 21.38
C LYS A 23 19.85 3.56 22.26
N GLU A 24 19.42 3.19 23.45
CA GLU A 24 18.99 4.18 24.44
C GLU A 24 20.13 5.16 24.74
N GLY A 25 19.81 6.46 24.78
CA GLY A 25 20.77 7.55 24.96
C GLY A 25 21.45 8.04 23.68
N ASP A 26 21.19 7.44 22.51
CA ASP A 26 21.72 7.94 21.24
C ASP A 26 21.12 9.30 20.87
N LYS A 27 21.99 10.22 20.41
CA LYS A 27 21.59 11.53 19.91
C LYS A 27 21.48 11.52 18.39
N VAL A 28 20.29 11.82 17.87
CA VAL A 28 20.03 11.94 16.43
C VAL A 28 19.93 13.42 16.05
N ASP A 29 20.89 13.91 15.26
CA ASP A 29 20.88 15.27 14.73
C ASP A 29 20.35 15.25 13.28
N MET A 30 19.30 16.03 13.00
CA MET A 30 18.69 16.15 11.67
C MET A 30 18.95 17.53 11.08
N TYR A 31 19.72 17.61 10.00
CA TYR A 31 20.02 18.85 9.26
C TYR A 31 18.98 19.01 8.12
N ILE A 32 17.75 19.33 8.52
CA ILE A 32 16.60 19.49 7.64
C ILE A 32 16.08 20.92 7.86
N ASN A 33 15.69 21.62 6.79
CA ASN A 33 15.14 22.97 6.91
C ASN A 33 13.85 22.94 7.70
N ASP A 34 13.65 23.95 8.56
CA ASP A 34 12.47 24.07 9.43
C ASP A 34 11.17 24.14 8.66
N GLU A 35 11.18 24.64 7.42
CA GLU A 35 10.04 24.60 6.48
C GLU A 35 9.37 23.22 6.37
N PHE A 36 10.13 22.12 6.52
CA PHE A 36 9.59 20.77 6.51
C PHE A 36 8.88 20.38 7.81
N PHE A 37 9.10 21.13 8.87
CA PHE A 37 8.43 20.95 10.16
C PHE A 37 7.29 21.97 10.32
N GLU A 38 7.32 23.08 9.56
CA GLU A 38 6.29 24.12 9.57
C GLU A 38 5.07 23.78 8.72
N GLN A 39 5.12 22.74 7.87
CA GLN A 39 3.91 22.19 7.29
C GLN A 39 3.06 21.67 8.45
N ARG A 40 2.21 22.54 8.96
CA ARG A 40 1.06 22.22 9.80
C ARG A 40 0.10 21.40 8.97
N PHE A 41 0.45 20.12 8.73
CA PHE A 41 -0.60 19.14 8.51
C PHE A 41 -1.42 19.19 9.80
N ASP A 42 -2.65 19.61 9.68
CA ASP A 42 -3.58 19.45 10.77
C ASP A 42 -3.52 17.96 11.14
N ARG A 43 -3.10 17.67 12.37
CA ARG A 43 -2.98 16.28 12.85
C ARG A 43 -4.30 15.53 12.74
N TYR A 44 -5.39 16.27 12.60
CA TYR A 44 -6.77 15.82 12.53
C TYR A 44 -7.40 15.94 11.12
N ASP A 45 -6.61 16.17 10.07
CA ASP A 45 -7.11 16.27 8.67
C ASP A 45 -8.01 15.09 8.29
N PHE A 46 -7.73 13.90 8.85
CA PHE A 46 -8.54 12.70 8.64
C PHE A 46 -9.98 12.83 9.15
N MET A 47 -10.30 13.79 10.01
CA MET A 47 -11.66 14.04 10.49
C MET A 47 -12.60 14.55 9.39
N HIS A 48 -12.05 15.05 8.28
CA HIS A 48 -12.82 15.41 7.09
C HIS A 48 -13.18 14.22 6.20
N ALA A 49 -12.55 13.04 6.44
CA ALA A 49 -12.86 11.83 5.68
C ALA A 49 -14.30 11.34 5.97
N SER A 50 -14.89 10.63 5.02
CA SER A 50 -16.19 9.99 5.22
C SER A 50 -16.13 8.94 6.33
N THR A 51 -17.23 8.79 7.08
CA THR A 51 -17.42 7.68 8.04
C THR A 51 -17.82 6.36 7.38
N ASN A 52 -18.05 6.37 6.06
CA ASN A 52 -18.46 5.17 5.32
C ASN A 52 -17.27 4.22 5.16
N LEU A 53 -17.10 3.31 6.13
CA LEU A 53 -16.07 2.29 6.16
C LEU A 53 -16.70 0.92 6.35
N THR A 54 -16.45 -0.02 5.43
CA THR A 54 -16.95 -1.39 5.54
C THR A 54 -15.85 -2.28 6.13
N VAL A 55 -15.97 -2.59 7.42
CA VAL A 55 -15.08 -3.50 8.14
C VAL A 55 -15.58 -4.92 7.98
N ILE A 56 -14.76 -5.83 7.43
CA ILE A 56 -15.05 -7.26 7.27
C ILE A 56 -14.62 -8.04 8.52
N TYR A 57 -13.46 -7.67 9.06
CA TYR A 57 -12.86 -8.26 10.24
C TYR A 57 -12.02 -7.22 10.97
N GLU A 58 -12.01 -7.29 12.28
CA GLU A 58 -11.16 -6.45 13.12
C GLU A 58 -10.83 -7.20 14.42
N ASP A 59 -9.56 -7.09 14.83
CA ASP A 59 -9.08 -7.47 16.15
C ASP A 59 -8.17 -6.35 16.74
N GLU A 60 -7.42 -6.65 17.78
CA GLU A 60 -6.47 -5.71 18.38
C GLU A 60 -5.26 -5.39 17.48
N ASN A 61 -4.98 -6.21 16.47
CA ASN A 61 -3.77 -6.14 15.65
C ASN A 61 -4.03 -5.64 14.23
N ILE A 62 -5.10 -6.13 13.60
CA ILE A 62 -5.38 -5.88 12.18
C ILE A 62 -6.84 -5.56 11.91
N MET A 63 -7.07 -4.98 10.75
CA MET A 63 -8.39 -4.81 10.14
C MET A 63 -8.38 -5.35 8.71
N LEU A 64 -9.47 -5.99 8.29
CA LEU A 64 -9.79 -6.31 6.90
C LEU A 64 -10.96 -5.43 6.45
N LEU A 65 -10.79 -4.72 5.37
CA LEU A 65 -11.73 -3.71 4.90
C LEU A 65 -12.15 -3.99 3.46
N ASP A 66 -13.43 -3.85 3.16
CA ASP A 66 -13.95 -3.86 1.79
C ASP A 66 -13.82 -2.46 1.18
N LYS A 67 -12.69 -2.21 0.50
CA LYS A 67 -12.50 -0.94 -0.22
C LYS A 67 -13.43 -0.86 -1.43
N LYS A 68 -14.25 0.15 -1.49
CA LYS A 68 -15.13 0.40 -2.64
C LYS A 68 -14.35 0.89 -3.87
N VAL A 69 -14.86 0.56 -5.05
CA VAL A 69 -14.38 1.13 -6.32
C VAL A 69 -14.50 2.65 -6.28
N GLY A 70 -13.52 3.35 -6.81
CA GLY A 70 -13.45 4.82 -6.81
C GLY A 70 -12.70 5.41 -5.62
N LEU A 71 -12.57 4.69 -4.49
CA LEU A 71 -11.85 5.15 -3.30
C LEU A 71 -10.34 4.88 -3.45
N LEU A 72 -9.51 5.88 -3.16
CA LEU A 72 -8.07 5.72 -3.06
C LEU A 72 -7.68 4.94 -1.80
N SER A 73 -6.62 4.15 -1.87
CA SER A 73 -6.04 3.49 -0.68
C SER A 73 -5.27 4.49 0.19
N HIS A 74 -4.44 5.33 -0.42
CA HIS A 74 -3.64 6.37 0.24
C HIS A 74 -3.92 7.73 -0.35
N PRO A 75 -3.71 8.82 0.41
CA PRO A 75 -3.71 10.17 -0.14
C PRO A 75 -2.74 10.31 -1.32
N ASP A 76 -3.14 11.11 -2.30
CA ASP A 76 -2.29 11.58 -3.39
C ASP A 76 -2.46 13.10 -3.58
N GLU A 77 -1.81 13.68 -4.60
CA GLU A 77 -1.87 15.13 -4.86
C GLU A 77 -3.27 15.64 -5.24
N ARG A 78 -4.18 14.75 -5.67
CA ARG A 78 -5.53 15.09 -6.15
C ARG A 78 -6.60 14.86 -5.10
N GLU A 79 -6.39 13.88 -4.23
CA GLU A 79 -7.33 13.49 -3.20
C GLU A 79 -6.55 13.17 -1.91
N TYR A 80 -6.59 14.13 -0.98
CA TYR A 80 -5.89 14.02 0.28
C TYR A 80 -6.82 13.63 1.43
N ASN A 81 -8.05 14.15 1.42
CA ASN A 81 -8.94 14.13 2.58
C ASN A 81 -9.70 12.81 2.73
N ASP A 82 -10.24 12.25 1.63
CA ASP A 82 -11.12 11.08 1.71
C ASP A 82 -10.51 9.86 1.00
N THR A 83 -9.68 9.14 1.73
CA THR A 83 -9.05 7.88 1.28
C THR A 83 -9.36 6.77 2.27
N LEU A 84 -9.10 5.51 1.89
CA LEU A 84 -9.28 4.40 2.82
C LEU A 84 -8.46 4.61 4.12
N LEU A 85 -7.22 5.06 4.01
CA LEU A 85 -6.37 5.29 5.18
C LEU A 85 -6.89 6.40 6.08
N THR A 86 -7.38 7.52 5.53
CA THR A 86 -7.95 8.62 6.33
C THR A 86 -9.26 8.20 7.00
N ARG A 87 -10.09 7.39 6.35
CA ARG A 87 -11.29 6.81 6.96
C ARG A 87 -10.96 5.86 8.11
N ILE A 88 -9.91 5.03 7.97
CA ILE A 88 -9.42 4.15 9.05
C ILE A 88 -8.95 4.97 10.24
N LYS A 89 -8.16 6.02 10.01
CA LYS A 89 -7.68 6.91 11.08
C LYS A 89 -8.84 7.54 11.83
N ARG A 90 -9.84 8.06 11.12
CA ARG A 90 -11.05 8.61 11.73
C ARG A 90 -11.80 7.57 12.56
N TYR A 91 -12.04 6.40 12.00
CA TYR A 91 -12.74 5.31 12.68
C TYR A 91 -12.05 4.90 13.98
N LEU A 92 -10.73 4.69 13.96
CA LEU A 92 -9.98 4.31 15.15
C LEU A 92 -9.86 5.45 16.16
N TYR A 93 -9.81 6.69 15.71
CA TYR A 93 -9.87 7.86 16.59
C TYR A 93 -11.21 7.95 17.31
N GLU A 94 -12.33 7.81 16.60
CA GLU A 94 -13.67 7.81 17.19
C GLU A 94 -13.89 6.65 18.17
N LYS A 95 -13.17 5.53 18.00
CA LYS A 95 -13.13 4.39 18.94
C LYS A 95 -12.18 4.61 20.13
N GLY A 96 -11.36 5.64 20.13
CA GLY A 96 -10.32 5.86 21.15
C GLY A 96 -9.11 4.93 21.04
N GLU A 97 -8.90 4.30 19.87
CA GLU A 97 -7.79 3.37 19.61
C GLU A 97 -6.61 4.04 18.85
N TYR A 98 -6.78 5.28 18.43
CA TYR A 98 -5.77 6.10 17.77
C TYR A 98 -5.92 7.55 18.21
N ASP A 99 -4.83 8.17 18.67
CA ASP A 99 -4.78 9.61 18.94
C ASP A 99 -3.50 10.21 18.32
N PRO A 100 -3.62 11.12 17.35
CA PRO A 100 -2.45 11.73 16.71
C PRO A 100 -1.71 12.73 17.65
N SER A 101 -2.28 13.10 18.79
CA SER A 101 -1.63 13.93 19.81
C SER A 101 -0.78 13.12 20.80
N ASP A 102 -1.05 11.83 20.94
CA ASP A 102 -0.25 10.92 21.76
C ASP A 102 0.96 10.45 20.95
N GLU A 103 2.16 10.80 21.39
CA GLU A 103 3.43 10.41 20.77
C GLU A 103 3.65 8.88 20.78
N ASN A 104 3.01 8.16 21.69
CA ASN A 104 3.07 6.70 21.78
C ASN A 104 2.00 5.99 20.92
N SER A 105 1.03 6.75 20.39
CA SER A 105 -0.03 6.18 19.56
C SER A 105 0.52 5.79 18.20
N PHE A 106 0.31 4.52 17.82
CA PHE A 106 0.67 4.04 16.49
C PHE A 106 -0.31 4.57 15.45
N ALA A 107 0.16 5.29 14.46
CA ALA A 107 -0.66 5.67 13.32
C ALA A 107 -1.02 4.45 12.47
N PRO A 108 -2.31 4.10 12.31
CA PRO A 108 -2.73 2.95 11.52
C PRO A 108 -2.16 3.01 10.10
N ALA A 109 -1.78 1.86 9.56
CA ALA A 109 -1.09 1.77 8.28
C ALA A 109 -1.66 0.64 7.42
N LEU A 110 -1.79 0.87 6.10
CA LEU A 110 -2.17 -0.18 5.17
C LEU A 110 -1.03 -1.16 4.96
N ILE A 111 -1.34 -2.46 5.04
CA ILE A 111 -0.41 -3.57 4.80
C ILE A 111 -0.29 -3.82 3.29
N ASN A 112 -1.40 -3.72 2.56
CA ASN A 112 -1.44 -3.79 1.11
C ASN A 112 -2.25 -2.62 0.53
N ARG A 113 -2.16 -2.43 -0.76
CA ARG A 113 -2.97 -1.46 -1.50
C ARG A 113 -3.54 -2.10 -2.75
N ILE A 114 -4.68 -1.62 -3.17
CA ILE A 114 -5.28 -1.88 -4.48
C ILE A 114 -5.59 -0.55 -5.16
N ASP A 115 -5.70 -0.56 -6.47
CA ASP A 115 -5.88 0.65 -7.26
C ASP A 115 -7.24 1.31 -6.99
N ARG A 116 -7.40 2.58 -7.39
CA ARG A 116 -8.63 3.36 -7.19
C ARG A 116 -9.86 2.62 -7.71
N ASN A 117 -9.76 2.08 -8.93
CA ASN A 117 -10.86 1.41 -9.61
C ASN A 117 -10.96 -0.10 -9.31
N THR A 118 -10.17 -0.60 -8.36
CA THR A 118 -10.27 -1.96 -7.85
C THR A 118 -10.99 -1.96 -6.52
N GLY A 119 -12.06 -2.73 -6.41
CA GLY A 119 -12.75 -3.00 -5.15
C GLY A 119 -12.22 -4.27 -4.49
N GLY A 120 -12.47 -4.42 -3.19
CA GLY A 120 -12.15 -5.63 -2.46
C GLY A 120 -11.28 -5.44 -1.21
N ILE A 121 -10.71 -6.53 -0.71
CA ILE A 121 -10.10 -6.58 0.62
C ILE A 121 -8.76 -5.84 0.66
N VAL A 122 -8.67 -4.89 1.59
CA VAL A 122 -7.43 -4.24 1.99
C VAL A 122 -7.20 -4.50 3.48
N MET A 123 -5.95 -4.83 3.80
CA MET A 123 -5.51 -5.08 5.18
C MET A 123 -4.87 -3.83 5.76
N ALA A 124 -5.18 -3.52 7.01
CA ALA A 124 -4.55 -2.46 7.78
C ALA A 124 -4.03 -3.00 9.11
N ALA A 125 -2.91 -2.47 9.58
CA ALA A 125 -2.34 -2.75 10.89
C ALA A 125 -2.73 -1.65 11.88
N LYS A 126 -3.07 -2.06 13.10
CA LYS A 126 -3.43 -1.19 14.23
C LYS A 126 -2.23 -0.94 15.16
N ASN A 127 -1.15 -1.70 15.00
CA ASN A 127 0.09 -1.54 15.75
C ASN A 127 1.33 -1.87 14.90
N ALA A 128 2.50 -1.46 15.39
CA ALA A 128 3.76 -1.58 14.68
C ALA A 128 4.21 -3.04 14.51
N GLU A 129 3.92 -3.89 15.48
CA GLU A 129 4.28 -5.31 15.43
C GLU A 129 3.50 -6.03 14.34
N ALA A 130 2.17 -5.84 14.30
CA ALA A 130 1.31 -6.38 13.26
C ALA A 130 1.75 -5.90 11.87
N LEU A 131 2.08 -4.60 11.71
CA LEU A 131 2.58 -4.06 10.44
C LEU A 131 3.86 -4.78 10.01
N ARG A 132 4.81 -4.98 10.92
CA ARG A 132 6.08 -5.65 10.65
C ARG A 132 5.88 -7.10 10.23
N ILE A 133 5.07 -7.86 11.01
CA ILE A 133 4.79 -9.28 10.74
C ILE A 133 4.08 -9.45 9.40
N MET A 134 3.02 -8.68 9.16
CA MET A 134 2.22 -8.80 7.95
C MET A 134 3.00 -8.38 6.70
N ASN A 135 3.84 -7.34 6.79
CA ASN A 135 4.73 -6.96 5.69
C ASN A 135 5.75 -8.05 5.37
N GLN A 136 6.25 -8.75 6.38
CA GLN A 136 7.14 -9.89 6.16
C GLN A 136 6.41 -11.04 5.46
N LYS A 137 5.22 -11.42 5.92
CA LYS A 137 4.38 -12.44 5.28
C LYS A 137 4.03 -12.11 3.82
N LEU A 138 3.76 -10.85 3.52
CA LEU A 138 3.58 -10.40 2.13
C LEU A 138 4.85 -10.54 1.29
N LYS A 139 6.00 -10.19 1.86
CA LYS A 139 7.33 -10.29 1.21
C LYS A 139 7.68 -11.75 0.92
N GLU A 140 7.39 -12.64 1.86
CA GLU A 140 7.65 -14.08 1.77
C GLU A 140 6.57 -14.83 0.96
N ARG A 141 5.54 -14.10 0.50
CA ARG A 141 4.42 -14.63 -0.29
C ARG A 141 3.57 -15.68 0.43
N GLU A 142 3.53 -15.61 1.73
CA GLU A 142 2.61 -16.42 2.55
C GLU A 142 1.16 -15.97 2.37
N ILE A 143 0.94 -14.68 2.06
CA ILE A 143 -0.38 -14.12 1.77
C ILE A 143 -0.60 -14.11 0.26
N LYS A 144 -1.52 -14.95 -0.19
CA LYS A 144 -1.93 -15.03 -1.60
C LYS A 144 -2.96 -13.94 -1.90
N LYS A 145 -2.88 -13.37 -3.10
CA LYS A 145 -3.78 -12.31 -3.56
C LYS A 145 -4.55 -12.78 -4.78
N PHE A 146 -5.85 -12.92 -4.59
CA PHE A 146 -6.78 -13.33 -5.65
C PHE A 146 -7.68 -12.16 -6.04
N TYR A 147 -7.97 -12.08 -7.32
CA TYR A 147 -8.87 -11.09 -7.88
C TYR A 147 -9.84 -11.76 -8.84
N LEU A 148 -11.02 -11.18 -8.98
CA LEU A 148 -11.96 -11.51 -10.02
C LEU A 148 -12.00 -10.37 -11.03
N CYS A 149 -11.94 -10.70 -12.31
CA CYS A 149 -12.12 -9.70 -13.37
C CYS A 149 -12.95 -10.29 -14.53
N VAL A 150 -13.62 -9.42 -15.24
CA VAL A 150 -14.28 -9.75 -16.50
C VAL A 150 -13.42 -9.23 -17.63
N VAL A 151 -13.09 -10.06 -18.58
CA VAL A 151 -12.34 -9.71 -19.78
C VAL A 151 -13.19 -9.89 -21.03
N HIS A 152 -12.93 -9.07 -22.05
CA HIS A 152 -13.58 -9.22 -23.35
C HIS A 152 -13.09 -10.46 -24.10
N GLY A 153 -14.02 -11.14 -24.75
CA GLY A 153 -13.72 -12.34 -25.54
C GLY A 153 -13.55 -13.58 -24.69
N THR A 154 -13.08 -14.64 -25.33
CA THR A 154 -12.80 -15.94 -24.73
C THR A 154 -11.31 -16.23 -24.74
N LEU A 155 -10.82 -16.84 -23.68
CA LEU A 155 -9.42 -17.25 -23.58
C LEU A 155 -9.25 -18.65 -24.18
N LYS A 156 -8.25 -18.83 -25.04
CA LYS A 156 -7.95 -20.13 -25.65
C LYS A 156 -7.62 -21.16 -24.59
N GLU A 157 -6.67 -20.84 -23.75
CA GLU A 157 -6.30 -21.66 -22.59
C GLU A 157 -7.15 -21.22 -21.39
N LYS A 158 -7.77 -22.18 -20.68
CA LYS A 158 -8.68 -21.90 -19.57
C LYS A 158 -7.96 -21.60 -18.25
N GLU A 159 -6.69 -21.92 -18.17
CA GLU A 159 -5.78 -21.58 -17.07
C GLU A 159 -4.36 -21.42 -17.59
N GLY A 160 -3.55 -20.68 -16.86
CA GLY A 160 -2.15 -20.49 -17.24
C GLY A 160 -1.45 -19.44 -16.40
N ILE A 161 -0.20 -19.19 -16.74
CA ILE A 161 0.62 -18.15 -16.15
C ILE A 161 1.06 -17.19 -17.25
N LEU A 162 0.63 -15.94 -17.12
CA LEU A 162 1.12 -14.84 -17.95
C LEU A 162 2.44 -14.34 -17.35
N HIS A 163 3.46 -14.28 -18.17
CA HIS A 163 4.80 -13.84 -17.81
C HIS A 163 5.23 -12.68 -18.70
N GLY A 164 5.82 -11.65 -18.11
CA GLY A 164 6.29 -10.49 -18.83
C GLY A 164 7.17 -9.58 -17.98
N TRP A 165 7.49 -8.42 -18.52
CA TRP A 165 8.28 -7.39 -17.88
C TRP A 165 7.54 -6.05 -17.94
N LEU A 166 7.56 -5.31 -16.85
CA LEU A 166 6.83 -4.06 -16.68
C LEU A 166 7.81 -2.92 -16.39
N THR A 167 7.68 -1.82 -17.12
CA THR A 167 8.30 -0.53 -16.79
C THR A 167 7.21 0.46 -16.38
N LYS A 168 7.54 1.39 -15.49
CA LYS A 168 6.66 2.49 -15.07
C LYS A 168 7.28 3.82 -15.44
N ASP A 169 6.51 4.64 -16.16
CA ASP A 169 6.81 6.07 -16.36
C ASP A 169 6.21 6.83 -15.16
N GLU A 170 7.10 7.26 -14.26
CA GLU A 170 6.69 7.95 -13.02
C GLU A 170 5.99 9.29 -13.31
N LYS A 171 6.40 10.00 -14.38
CA LYS A 171 5.81 11.31 -14.71
C LYS A 171 4.40 11.19 -15.27
N LYS A 172 4.16 10.18 -16.08
CA LYS A 172 2.85 9.94 -16.71
C LYS A 172 1.96 8.99 -15.91
N ASN A 173 2.50 8.37 -14.84
CA ASN A 173 1.85 7.30 -14.09
C ASN A 173 1.31 6.16 -14.98
N LEU A 174 2.04 5.85 -16.05
CA LEU A 174 1.70 4.81 -17.01
C LEU A 174 2.68 3.64 -16.90
N VAL A 175 2.15 2.44 -17.12
CA VAL A 175 2.95 1.22 -17.21
C VAL A 175 2.96 0.69 -18.64
N LYS A 176 4.09 0.09 -19.03
CA LYS A 176 4.23 -0.65 -20.28
C LYS A 176 4.66 -2.06 -19.97
N VAL A 177 4.04 -3.02 -20.64
CA VAL A 177 4.36 -4.44 -20.50
C VAL A 177 5.08 -4.92 -21.75
N PHE A 178 6.11 -5.75 -21.56
CA PHE A 178 6.94 -6.33 -22.60
C PHE A 178 7.01 -7.85 -22.44
N THR A 179 7.15 -8.56 -23.53
CA THR A 179 7.34 -10.02 -23.55
C THR A 179 8.78 -10.43 -23.23
N ARG A 180 9.73 -9.49 -23.30
CA ARG A 180 11.16 -9.71 -23.01
C ARG A 180 11.66 -8.67 -22.03
N GLN A 181 12.69 -9.02 -21.27
CA GLN A 181 13.36 -8.08 -20.37
C GLN A 181 13.93 -6.89 -21.14
N THR A 182 13.66 -5.68 -20.64
CA THR A 182 14.22 -4.43 -21.13
C THR A 182 14.88 -3.71 -19.95
N ASP A 183 15.73 -2.74 -20.25
CA ASP A 183 16.43 -1.97 -19.21
C ASP A 183 15.43 -1.30 -18.25
N GLY A 184 15.70 -1.40 -16.96
CA GLY A 184 14.81 -0.89 -15.89
C GLY A 184 13.48 -1.62 -15.72
N SER A 185 13.17 -2.67 -16.52
CA SER A 185 11.94 -3.44 -16.35
C SER A 185 11.99 -4.41 -15.18
N LYS A 186 10.81 -4.67 -14.60
CA LYS A 186 10.63 -5.61 -13.48
C LYS A 186 9.78 -6.78 -13.95
N GLU A 187 10.19 -8.00 -13.58
CA GLU A 187 9.44 -9.21 -13.87
C GLU A 187 8.04 -9.15 -13.25
N ILE A 188 7.04 -9.58 -14.03
CA ILE A 188 5.65 -9.78 -13.61
C ILE A 188 5.19 -11.19 -13.97
N LYS A 189 4.46 -11.81 -13.04
CA LYS A 189 3.84 -13.12 -13.19
C LYS A 189 2.43 -13.08 -12.64
N THR A 190 1.47 -13.47 -13.45
CA THR A 190 0.04 -13.50 -13.13
C THR A 190 -0.51 -14.85 -13.52
N LYS A 191 -0.97 -15.62 -12.54
CA LYS A 191 -1.69 -16.87 -12.79
C LYS A 191 -3.16 -16.56 -12.97
N TYR A 192 -3.82 -17.23 -13.90
CA TYR A 192 -5.25 -17.06 -14.14
C TYR A 192 -5.96 -18.38 -14.32
N ARG A 193 -7.28 -18.38 -14.06
CA ARG A 193 -8.20 -19.45 -14.33
C ARG A 193 -9.55 -18.88 -14.76
N VAL A 194 -10.08 -19.36 -15.89
CA VAL A 194 -11.42 -19.00 -16.37
C VAL A 194 -12.45 -19.74 -15.52
N LEU A 195 -13.35 -19.00 -14.90
CA LEU A 195 -14.44 -19.54 -14.06
C LEU A 195 -15.72 -19.74 -14.84
N ALA A 196 -16.03 -18.81 -15.74
CA ALA A 196 -17.19 -18.85 -16.62
C ALA A 196 -16.92 -18.03 -17.87
N GLU A 197 -17.59 -18.35 -18.97
CA GLU A 197 -17.49 -17.59 -20.21
C GLU A 197 -18.78 -17.64 -21.03
N ASN A 198 -18.95 -16.64 -21.85
CA ASN A 198 -19.93 -16.62 -22.92
C ASN A 198 -19.25 -16.18 -24.24
N LYS A 199 -20.02 -15.94 -25.30
CA LYS A 199 -19.46 -15.58 -26.62
C LYS A 199 -18.60 -14.30 -26.61
N ASN A 200 -18.81 -13.39 -25.66
CA ASN A 200 -18.25 -12.05 -25.68
C ASN A 200 -17.35 -11.73 -24.49
N MET A 201 -17.44 -12.50 -23.39
CA MET A 201 -16.74 -12.19 -22.13
C MET A 201 -16.36 -13.47 -21.38
N SER A 202 -15.30 -13.37 -20.59
CA SER A 202 -14.88 -14.40 -19.65
C SER A 202 -14.77 -13.81 -18.25
N LEU A 203 -15.29 -14.52 -17.24
CA LEU A 203 -15.01 -14.27 -15.83
C LEU A 203 -13.74 -15.03 -15.45
N VAL A 204 -12.77 -14.33 -14.94
CA VAL A 204 -11.43 -14.87 -14.68
C VAL A 204 -11.04 -14.63 -13.24
N GLU A 205 -10.59 -15.68 -12.56
CA GLU A 205 -9.87 -15.58 -11.30
C GLU A 205 -8.39 -15.37 -11.60
N VAL A 206 -7.80 -14.41 -10.90
CA VAL A 206 -6.39 -14.01 -11.10
C VAL A 206 -5.65 -14.10 -9.78
N GLU A 207 -4.53 -14.81 -9.75
CA GLU A 207 -3.59 -14.85 -8.63
C GLU A 207 -2.34 -14.04 -9.01
N LEU A 208 -2.02 -12.99 -8.21
CA LEU A 208 -0.80 -12.20 -8.41
C LEU A 208 0.41 -12.90 -7.80
N LEU A 209 1.23 -13.55 -8.62
CA LEU A 209 2.49 -14.17 -8.21
C LEU A 209 3.61 -13.14 -7.99
N THR A 210 3.47 -11.95 -8.57
CA THR A 210 4.26 -10.74 -8.32
C THR A 210 3.31 -9.60 -7.97
N GLY A 211 3.81 -8.50 -7.42
CA GLY A 211 3.00 -7.33 -7.08
C GLY A 211 3.69 -6.05 -7.53
N ARG A 212 3.37 -5.58 -8.73
CA ARG A 212 3.85 -4.30 -9.26
C ARG A 212 2.69 -3.33 -9.40
N THR A 213 3.00 -2.05 -9.42
CA THR A 213 1.99 -1.01 -9.63
C THR A 213 1.30 -1.24 -10.98
N HIS A 214 -0.03 -1.22 -10.98
CA HIS A 214 -0.88 -1.43 -12.17
C HIS A 214 -0.64 -2.78 -12.89
N GLN A 215 -0.15 -3.81 -12.18
CA GLN A 215 -0.07 -5.16 -12.73
C GLN A 215 -1.46 -5.73 -12.93
#